data_18446c356f0e2608b28474a0174d28b0
#
_entry.id   18446c356f0e2608b28474a0174d28b0
#
_cell.length_a   1.000
_cell.length_b   1.000
_cell.length_c   1.000
_cell.angle_alpha   90.00
_cell.angle_beta   90.00
_cell.angle_gamma   90.00
#
_symmetry.space_group_name_H-M   'P 1'
#
loop_
_entity.id
_entity.type
_entity.pdbx_description
1 polymer ?
#
loop_
_entity_poly.entity_id
_entity_poly.type
_entity_poly.pdbx_seq_one_letter_code
_entity_poly.pdbx_strand_id
1 'polypeptide(L)'
;ALARGAVGTIIVVDGDEVAPSNINRQALAWSETIGMRKVDAARLLIQRINPDIRVITRGSFVLPGDVAALIEDVRTEAGGHIDYLIDAIDTISTKLELATYAERAEIPIVSSMGGAMKLYPERLRFADIYETSGDALARVIRKGCRKRGIRHLDVLYSPEAPIASPELPARAERNGGRPPLGTTSYLPPIMGQMLAGFVLRRIAGVEDTLRAGAAGCGRENMGGGA
;
A
#
# COMPACT_ATOMS: atom_id res chain seq x y z
N ALA A 1 -10.75 5.54 1.77
CA ALA A 1 -10.13 6.78 2.25
C ALA A 1 -9.86 7.76 1.11
N LEU A 2 -9.09 7.41 0.08
CA LEU A 2 -8.77 8.30 -1.05
C LEU A 2 -10.00 8.96 -1.66
N ALA A 3 -11.07 8.20 -1.94
CA ALA A 3 -12.31 8.72 -2.48
C ALA A 3 -12.98 9.78 -1.57
N ARG A 4 -12.84 9.66 -0.26
CA ARG A 4 -13.32 10.65 0.72
C ARG A 4 -12.35 11.83 0.89
N GLY A 5 -11.10 11.67 0.44
CA GLY A 5 -10.06 12.69 0.47
C GLY A 5 -9.99 13.55 -0.80
N ALA A 6 -11.04 13.56 -1.61
CA ALA A 6 -11.17 14.38 -2.81
C ALA A 6 -10.10 14.14 -3.90
N VAL A 7 -9.59 12.90 -4.01
CA VAL A 7 -8.72 12.50 -5.13
C VAL A 7 -9.55 12.48 -6.41
N GLY A 8 -9.12 13.20 -7.44
CA GLY A 8 -9.89 13.37 -8.68
C GLY A 8 -9.88 12.14 -9.59
N THR A 9 -8.75 11.41 -9.63
CA THR A 9 -8.62 10.16 -10.42
C THR A 9 -8.04 9.07 -9.55
N ILE A 10 -8.68 7.90 -9.54
CA ILE A 10 -8.21 6.71 -8.84
C ILE A 10 -8.03 5.58 -9.85
N ILE A 11 -6.81 5.04 -9.93
CA ILE A 11 -6.49 3.87 -10.73
C ILE A 11 -6.47 2.65 -9.81
N VAL A 12 -7.23 1.60 -10.17
CA VAL A 12 -7.31 0.35 -9.42
C VAL A 12 -6.87 -0.81 -10.30
N VAL A 13 -5.88 -1.54 -9.83
CA VAL A 13 -5.34 -2.72 -10.53
C VAL A 13 -5.41 -3.93 -9.59
N ASP A 14 -6.15 -4.95 -9.95
CA ASP A 14 -6.27 -6.21 -9.21
C ASP A 14 -6.84 -7.29 -10.14
N GLY A 15 -6.20 -8.45 -10.20
CA GLY A 15 -6.64 -9.57 -11.05
C GLY A 15 -7.64 -10.51 -10.39
N ASP A 16 -7.92 -10.33 -9.10
CA ASP A 16 -8.77 -11.25 -8.34
C ASP A 16 -10.27 -10.92 -8.45
N GLU A 17 -11.06 -11.92 -8.06
CA GLU A 17 -12.47 -11.78 -7.72
C GLU A 17 -12.66 -11.68 -6.20
N VAL A 18 -13.79 -11.12 -5.79
CA VAL A 18 -14.21 -11.08 -4.39
C VAL A 18 -14.59 -12.48 -3.92
N ALA A 19 -13.83 -13.02 -2.99
CA ALA A 19 -14.09 -14.31 -2.38
C ALA A 19 -14.77 -14.15 -1.00
N PRO A 20 -15.54 -15.15 -0.53
CA PRO A 20 -16.13 -15.14 0.82
C PRO A 20 -15.10 -14.90 1.93
N SER A 21 -13.87 -15.41 1.76
CA SER A 21 -12.75 -15.20 2.67
C SER A 21 -12.22 -13.78 2.73
N ASN A 22 -12.66 -12.88 1.86
CA ASN A 22 -12.26 -11.48 1.85
C ASN A 22 -13.15 -10.61 2.76
N ILE A 23 -14.38 -11.05 3.04
CA ILE A 23 -15.39 -10.29 3.81
C ILE A 23 -14.85 -9.87 5.18
N ASN A 24 -14.02 -10.69 5.79
CA ASN A 24 -13.49 -10.41 7.13
C ASN A 24 -12.61 -9.15 7.19
N ARG A 25 -12.05 -8.67 6.06
CA ARG A 25 -11.05 -7.57 6.10
C ARG A 25 -11.03 -6.62 4.91
N GLN A 26 -11.76 -6.88 3.83
CA GLN A 26 -11.74 -6.02 2.64
C GLN A 26 -13.03 -5.21 2.55
N ALA A 27 -12.93 -3.88 2.58
CA ALA A 27 -14.08 -2.97 2.55
C ALA A 27 -14.94 -3.07 1.28
N LEU A 28 -14.38 -3.62 0.20
CA LEU A 28 -15.09 -3.87 -1.06
C LEU A 28 -15.81 -5.24 -1.09
N ALA A 29 -15.58 -6.08 -0.07
CA ALA A 29 -16.12 -7.43 0.00
C ALA A 29 -17.29 -7.51 0.98
N TRP A 30 -18.49 -7.72 0.44
CA TRP A 30 -19.71 -8.02 1.18
C TRP A 30 -20.57 -8.99 0.35
N SER A 31 -21.68 -9.49 0.88
CA SER A 31 -22.45 -10.59 0.32
C SER A 31 -22.78 -10.41 -1.18
N GLU A 32 -23.18 -9.20 -1.59
CA GLU A 32 -23.61 -8.92 -2.96
C GLU A 32 -22.44 -8.73 -3.93
N THR A 33 -21.21 -8.55 -3.43
CA THR A 33 -20.01 -8.42 -4.28
C THR A 33 -19.25 -9.72 -4.49
N ILE A 34 -19.61 -10.80 -3.80
CA ILE A 34 -18.98 -12.11 -3.99
C ILE A 34 -19.07 -12.53 -5.46
N GLY A 35 -17.94 -12.93 -6.05
CA GLY A 35 -17.81 -13.31 -7.47
C GLY A 35 -17.63 -12.13 -8.42
N MET A 36 -17.74 -10.87 -7.97
CA MET A 36 -17.38 -9.71 -8.80
C MET A 36 -15.84 -9.57 -8.86
N ARG A 37 -15.32 -9.07 -9.98
CA ARG A 37 -13.92 -8.66 -10.01
C ARG A 37 -13.69 -7.58 -8.97
N LYS A 38 -12.59 -7.66 -8.21
CA LYS A 38 -12.29 -6.67 -7.14
C LYS A 38 -12.24 -5.24 -7.67
N VAL A 39 -11.75 -5.04 -8.88
CA VAL A 39 -11.72 -3.71 -9.52
C VAL A 39 -13.10 -3.14 -9.79
N ASP A 40 -14.09 -3.98 -10.14
CA ASP A 40 -15.46 -3.55 -10.37
C ASP A 40 -16.17 -3.23 -9.04
N ALA A 41 -15.97 -4.06 -8.02
CA ALA A 41 -16.45 -3.78 -6.67
C ALA A 41 -15.85 -2.50 -6.10
N ALA A 42 -14.56 -2.26 -6.34
CA ALA A 42 -13.89 -1.02 -5.95
C ALA A 42 -14.47 0.20 -6.68
N ARG A 43 -14.68 0.11 -7.99
CA ARG A 43 -15.34 1.17 -8.80
C ARG A 43 -16.70 1.50 -8.22
N LEU A 44 -17.54 0.49 -7.98
CA LEU A 44 -18.87 0.66 -7.40
C LEU A 44 -18.82 1.41 -6.05
N LEU A 45 -17.91 1.01 -5.16
CA LEU A 45 -17.73 1.63 -3.85
C LEU A 45 -17.25 3.09 -3.98
N ILE A 46 -16.29 3.37 -4.85
CA ILE A 46 -15.78 4.71 -5.08
C ILE A 46 -16.88 5.64 -5.60
N GLN A 47 -17.64 5.20 -6.61
CA GLN A 47 -18.72 5.98 -7.21
C GLN A 47 -19.89 6.24 -6.25
N ARG A 48 -20.17 5.31 -5.31
CA ARG A 48 -21.14 5.54 -4.24
C ARG A 48 -20.67 6.58 -3.20
N ILE A 49 -19.36 6.76 -3.05
CA ILE A 49 -18.79 7.76 -2.13
C ILE A 49 -18.73 9.12 -2.81
N ASN A 50 -18.21 9.17 -4.02
CA ASN A 50 -18.12 10.39 -4.82
C ASN A 50 -18.20 10.03 -6.32
N PRO A 51 -19.31 10.36 -6.99
CA PRO A 51 -19.52 10.05 -8.40
C PRO A 51 -18.63 10.85 -9.36
N ASP A 52 -18.05 11.96 -8.92
CA ASP A 52 -17.21 12.82 -9.75
C ASP A 52 -15.77 12.26 -9.92
N ILE A 53 -15.41 11.25 -9.14
CA ILE A 53 -14.10 10.62 -9.25
C ILE A 53 -14.02 9.82 -10.55
N ARG A 54 -12.99 10.12 -11.35
CA ARG A 54 -12.62 9.28 -12.49
C ARG A 54 -11.98 8.00 -11.99
N VAL A 55 -12.60 6.85 -12.28
CA VAL A 55 -12.08 5.54 -11.88
C VAL A 55 -11.60 4.77 -13.10
N ILE A 56 -10.29 4.51 -13.16
CA ILE A 56 -9.64 3.68 -14.18
C ILE A 56 -9.37 2.31 -13.55
N THR A 57 -9.74 1.22 -14.22
CA THR A 57 -9.58 -0.13 -13.68
C THR A 57 -8.83 -1.05 -14.64
N ARG A 58 -7.95 -1.90 -14.10
CA ARG A 58 -7.33 -3.01 -14.81
C ARG A 58 -7.54 -4.29 -14.01
N GLY A 59 -8.38 -5.18 -14.53
CA GLY A 59 -8.72 -6.47 -13.93
C GLY A 59 -7.76 -7.57 -14.37
N SER A 60 -6.46 -7.39 -14.13
CA SER A 60 -5.42 -8.35 -14.51
C SER A 60 -4.39 -8.52 -13.39
N PHE A 61 -3.81 -9.71 -13.32
CA PHE A 61 -2.62 -9.94 -12.49
C PHE A 61 -1.43 -9.21 -13.11
N VAL A 62 -0.64 -8.57 -12.27
CA VAL A 62 0.55 -7.83 -12.68
C VAL A 62 1.78 -8.72 -12.49
N LEU A 63 2.35 -9.17 -13.60
CA LEU A 63 3.63 -9.87 -13.58
C LEU A 63 4.79 -8.84 -13.64
N PRO A 64 5.99 -9.19 -13.18
CA PRO A 64 7.12 -8.24 -13.21
C PRO A 64 7.39 -7.64 -14.59
N GLY A 65 7.30 -8.46 -15.65
CA GLY A 65 7.52 -7.99 -17.03
C GLY A 65 6.47 -7.02 -17.57
N ASP A 66 5.30 -6.97 -16.95
CA ASP A 66 4.16 -6.16 -17.44
C ASP A 66 4.09 -4.79 -16.74
N VAL A 67 4.85 -4.57 -15.67
CA VAL A 67 4.77 -3.37 -14.84
C VAL A 67 4.93 -2.08 -15.64
N ALA A 68 5.97 -2.00 -16.48
CA ALA A 68 6.23 -0.79 -17.24
C ALA A 68 5.10 -0.49 -18.25
N ALA A 69 4.67 -1.50 -19.01
CA ALA A 69 3.59 -1.35 -19.98
C ALA A 69 2.26 -0.97 -19.31
N LEU A 70 1.95 -1.60 -18.19
CA LEU A 70 0.75 -1.30 -17.40
C LEU A 70 0.74 0.15 -16.89
N ILE A 71 1.85 0.61 -16.30
CA ILE A 71 1.91 1.96 -15.75
C ILE A 71 1.83 3.00 -16.87
N GLU A 72 2.50 2.80 -18.00
CA GLU A 72 2.41 3.70 -19.15
C GLU A 72 1.00 3.75 -19.74
N ASP A 73 0.32 2.60 -19.83
CA ASP A 73 -1.06 2.52 -20.32
C ASP A 73 -2.02 3.31 -19.41
N VAL A 74 -2.01 3.06 -18.10
CA VAL A 74 -2.90 3.78 -17.17
C VAL A 74 -2.51 5.25 -17.01
N ARG A 75 -1.23 5.59 -17.11
CA ARG A 75 -0.73 6.97 -17.11
C ARG A 75 -1.27 7.74 -18.31
N THR A 76 -1.20 7.16 -19.50
CA THR A 76 -1.74 7.74 -20.72
C THR A 76 -3.25 7.99 -20.60
N GLU A 77 -3.99 6.99 -20.15
CA GLU A 77 -5.43 7.11 -19.89
C GLU A 77 -5.73 8.18 -18.83
N ALA A 78 -4.90 8.32 -17.81
CA ALA A 78 -5.07 9.32 -16.74
C ALA A 78 -4.75 10.77 -17.16
N GLY A 79 -4.26 10.99 -18.37
CA GLY A 79 -3.90 12.33 -18.86
C GLY A 79 -2.39 12.63 -18.79
N GLY A 80 -1.56 11.59 -18.71
CA GLY A 80 -0.10 11.70 -18.82
C GLY A 80 0.65 11.81 -17.49
N HIS A 81 -0.05 11.86 -16.35
CA HIS A 81 0.56 12.03 -15.03
C HIS A 81 0.02 11.03 -14.00
N ILE A 82 0.88 10.62 -13.08
CA ILE A 82 0.54 9.86 -11.87
C ILE A 82 1.21 10.55 -10.69
N ASP A 83 0.41 11.09 -9.76
CA ASP A 83 0.92 11.80 -8.58
C ASP A 83 1.56 10.86 -7.57
N TYR A 84 1.01 9.65 -7.42
CA TYR A 84 1.47 8.71 -6.41
C TYR A 84 1.10 7.26 -6.74
N LEU A 85 2.01 6.32 -6.44
CA LEU A 85 1.76 4.88 -6.48
C LEU A 85 1.59 4.31 -5.07
N ILE A 86 0.58 3.47 -4.88
CA ILE A 86 0.40 2.67 -3.66
C ILE A 86 0.58 1.20 -4.04
N ASP A 87 1.63 0.59 -3.54
CA ASP A 87 1.91 -0.83 -3.73
C ASP A 87 1.37 -1.64 -2.55
N ALA A 88 0.29 -2.37 -2.78
CA ALA A 88 -0.32 -3.30 -1.83
C ALA A 88 -0.31 -4.76 -2.36
N ILE A 89 0.56 -5.07 -3.32
CA ILE A 89 0.71 -6.39 -3.92
C ILE A 89 1.42 -7.32 -2.93
N ASP A 90 1.12 -8.61 -2.92
CA ASP A 90 1.78 -9.62 -2.08
C ASP A 90 2.98 -10.31 -2.77
N THR A 91 3.04 -10.25 -4.10
CA THR A 91 4.09 -10.88 -4.90
C THR A 91 5.39 -10.08 -4.86
N ILE A 92 6.42 -10.65 -4.24
CA ILE A 92 7.73 -10.00 -4.00
C ILE A 92 8.38 -9.51 -5.30
N SER A 93 8.37 -10.31 -6.35
CA SER A 93 8.99 -9.95 -7.63
C SER A 93 8.34 -8.73 -8.27
N THR A 94 7.01 -8.66 -8.24
CA THR A 94 6.24 -7.52 -8.77
C THR A 94 6.42 -6.26 -7.91
N LYS A 95 6.44 -6.39 -6.56
CA LYS A 95 6.78 -5.28 -5.66
C LYS A 95 8.13 -4.64 -6.00
N LEU A 96 9.13 -5.48 -6.20
CA LEU A 96 10.48 -5.01 -6.54
C LEU A 96 10.53 -4.37 -7.92
N GLU A 97 9.76 -4.86 -8.88
CA GLU A 97 9.71 -4.25 -10.21
C GLU A 97 8.97 -2.91 -10.19
N LEU A 98 7.85 -2.81 -9.45
CA LEU A 98 7.16 -1.54 -9.22
C LEU A 98 8.09 -0.49 -8.59
N ALA A 99 8.83 -0.87 -7.54
CA ALA A 99 9.79 0.03 -6.89
C ALA A 99 10.93 0.43 -7.84
N THR A 100 11.41 -0.51 -8.69
CA THR A 100 12.44 -0.23 -9.69
C THR A 100 11.92 0.74 -10.76
N TYR A 101 10.70 0.51 -11.24
CA TYR A 101 10.08 1.39 -12.23
C TYR A 101 9.84 2.78 -11.65
N ALA A 102 9.28 2.87 -10.46
CA ALA A 102 8.99 4.14 -9.78
C ALA A 102 10.25 4.97 -9.54
N GLU A 103 11.37 4.35 -9.11
CA GLU A 103 12.68 5.02 -8.94
C GLU A 103 13.17 5.61 -10.28
N ARG A 104 13.03 4.86 -11.39
CA ARG A 104 13.48 5.31 -12.72
C ARG A 104 12.61 6.38 -13.34
N ALA A 105 11.30 6.28 -13.11
CA ALA A 105 10.31 7.19 -13.66
C ALA A 105 10.05 8.41 -12.76
N GLU A 106 10.76 8.49 -11.63
CA GLU A 106 10.61 9.53 -10.59
C GLU A 106 9.15 9.69 -10.11
N ILE A 107 8.40 8.58 -10.04
CA ILE A 107 7.05 8.56 -9.52
C ILE A 107 7.10 8.22 -8.03
N PRO A 108 6.55 9.07 -7.14
CA PRO A 108 6.48 8.76 -5.71
C PRO A 108 5.72 7.46 -5.46
N ILE A 109 6.28 6.60 -4.59
CA ILE A 109 5.68 5.30 -4.25
C ILE A 109 5.74 5.04 -2.75
N VAL A 110 4.69 4.42 -2.22
CA VAL A 110 4.70 3.82 -0.88
C VAL A 110 4.28 2.36 -0.97
N SER A 111 5.02 1.47 -0.32
CA SER A 111 4.76 0.03 -0.36
C SER A 111 4.30 -0.49 0.99
N SER A 112 3.21 -1.26 1.00
CA SER A 112 2.73 -1.97 2.18
C SER A 112 3.57 -3.23 2.41
N MET A 113 4.07 -3.41 3.63
CA MET A 113 4.69 -4.67 4.04
C MET A 113 3.66 -5.66 4.60
N GLY A 114 4.09 -6.78 5.15
CA GLY A 114 3.21 -7.84 5.61
C GLY A 114 2.35 -7.45 6.83
N GLY A 115 1.03 -7.65 6.72
CA GLY A 115 0.08 -7.52 7.84
C GLY A 115 -0.40 -8.86 8.40
N ALA A 116 -0.02 -9.99 7.80
CA ALA A 116 -0.43 -11.31 8.25
C ALA A 116 0.22 -11.70 9.59
N MET A 117 -0.52 -12.42 10.43
CA MET A 117 -0.07 -12.92 11.74
C MET A 117 0.39 -11.81 12.71
N LYS A 118 -0.15 -10.59 12.57
CA LYS A 118 0.10 -9.43 13.43
C LYS A 118 -1.20 -8.95 14.07
N LEU A 119 -1.11 -8.40 15.28
CA LEU A 119 -2.26 -7.98 16.08
C LEU A 119 -2.28 -6.49 16.42
N TYR A 120 -1.12 -5.85 16.55
CA TYR A 120 -1.00 -4.54 17.17
C TYR A 120 -0.90 -3.43 16.14
N PRO A 121 -2.03 -2.76 15.78
CA PRO A 121 -2.03 -1.66 14.81
C PRO A 121 -1.21 -0.46 15.29
N GLU A 122 -1.08 -0.25 16.60
CA GLU A 122 -0.24 0.80 17.20
C GLU A 122 1.26 0.61 16.96
N ARG A 123 1.67 -0.56 16.47
CA ARG A 123 3.06 -0.84 16.05
C ARG A 123 3.30 -0.55 14.57
N LEU A 124 2.24 -0.25 13.80
CA LEU A 124 2.39 0.16 12.41
C LEU A 124 3.10 1.51 12.32
N ARG A 125 4.05 1.63 11.42
CA ARG A 125 4.78 2.88 11.18
C ARG A 125 5.31 2.97 9.76
N PHE A 126 5.47 4.20 9.29
CA PHE A 126 6.20 4.50 8.07
C PHE A 126 7.69 4.62 8.35
N ALA A 127 8.49 4.14 7.41
CA ALA A 127 9.94 4.29 7.42
C ALA A 127 10.49 4.13 5.99
N ASP A 128 11.74 4.50 5.79
CA ASP A 128 12.51 4.01 4.65
C ASP A 128 12.72 2.50 4.78
N ILE A 129 12.70 1.78 3.66
CA ILE A 129 12.93 0.33 3.65
C ILE A 129 14.22 -0.08 4.34
N TYR A 130 15.25 0.78 4.29
CA TYR A 130 16.56 0.53 4.89
C TYR A 130 16.58 0.68 6.42
N GLU A 131 15.60 1.39 6.98
CA GLU A 131 15.42 1.60 8.43
C GLU A 131 14.49 0.57 9.08
N THR A 132 13.90 -0.33 8.28
CA THR A 132 12.98 -1.35 8.79
C THR A 132 13.68 -2.43 9.61
N SER A 133 12.99 -2.95 10.62
CA SER A 133 13.44 -4.06 11.46
C SER A 133 12.28 -4.98 11.84
N GLY A 134 12.56 -6.24 12.21
CA GLY A 134 11.55 -7.18 12.73
C GLY A 134 10.55 -7.75 11.72
N ASP A 135 10.49 -7.24 10.49
CA ASP A 135 9.56 -7.71 9.46
C ASP A 135 10.27 -8.57 8.40
N ALA A 136 9.76 -9.79 8.18
CA ALA A 136 10.37 -10.75 7.27
C ALA A 136 10.24 -10.33 5.79
N LEU A 137 9.08 -9.77 5.40
CA LEU A 137 8.86 -9.28 4.04
C LEU A 137 9.75 -8.06 3.77
N ALA A 138 9.77 -7.08 4.68
CA ALA A 138 10.64 -5.92 4.57
C ALA A 138 12.12 -6.31 4.43
N ARG A 139 12.57 -7.34 5.15
CA ARG A 139 13.94 -7.88 5.01
C ARG A 139 14.24 -8.37 3.59
N VAL A 140 13.29 -9.06 2.97
CA VAL A 140 13.45 -9.59 1.60
C VAL A 140 13.41 -8.45 0.59
N ILE A 141 12.44 -7.52 0.71
CA ILE A 141 12.31 -6.35 -0.17
C ILE A 141 13.57 -5.47 -0.06
N ARG A 142 14.06 -5.16 1.15
CA ARG A 142 15.30 -4.40 1.37
C ARG A 142 16.52 -5.01 0.67
N LYS A 143 16.67 -6.36 0.74
CA LYS A 143 17.72 -7.05 0.02
C LYS A 143 17.56 -6.92 -1.49
N GLY A 144 16.33 -7.01 -1.98
CA GLY A 144 16.00 -6.83 -3.39
C GLY A 144 16.26 -5.42 -3.88
N CYS A 145 15.90 -4.40 -3.11
CA CYS A 145 16.15 -2.99 -3.39
C CYS A 145 17.67 -2.70 -3.52
N ARG A 146 18.48 -3.19 -2.58
CA ARG A 146 19.95 -3.05 -2.68
C ARG A 146 20.52 -3.64 -3.98
N LYS A 147 20.05 -4.83 -4.39
CA LYS A 147 20.51 -5.49 -5.62
C LYS A 147 20.12 -4.72 -6.89
N ARG A 148 19.04 -3.93 -6.85
CA ARG A 148 18.52 -3.15 -7.97
C ARG A 148 18.97 -1.70 -7.97
N GLY A 149 19.74 -1.27 -6.95
CA GLY A 149 20.22 0.09 -6.82
C GLY A 149 19.12 1.10 -6.45
N ILE A 150 17.98 0.63 -5.90
CA ILE A 150 16.94 1.52 -5.38
C ILE A 150 17.46 2.20 -4.14
N ARG A 151 17.47 3.54 -4.13
CA ARG A 151 18.08 4.35 -3.07
C ARG A 151 17.13 4.60 -1.91
N HIS A 152 15.84 4.69 -2.17
CA HIS A 152 14.80 5.01 -1.21
C HIS A 152 13.51 4.29 -1.56
N LEU A 153 12.78 3.82 -0.55
CA LEU A 153 11.42 3.30 -0.70
C LEU A 153 10.65 3.52 0.61
N ASP A 154 9.65 4.39 0.57
CA ASP A 154 8.71 4.55 1.68
C ASP A 154 7.91 3.27 1.88
N VAL A 155 7.87 2.77 3.10
CA VAL A 155 7.10 1.57 3.45
C VAL A 155 6.27 1.75 4.69
N LEU A 156 5.07 1.12 4.70
CA LEU A 156 4.29 0.89 5.90
C LEU A 156 4.56 -0.52 6.41
N TYR A 157 5.08 -0.66 7.62
CA TYR A 157 5.41 -1.96 8.21
C TYR A 157 5.13 -1.99 9.71
N SER A 158 5.15 -3.19 10.30
CA SER A 158 5.17 -3.39 11.74
C SER A 158 6.40 -4.22 12.13
N PRO A 159 7.18 -3.79 13.13
CA PRO A 159 8.29 -4.60 13.67
C PRO A 159 7.82 -5.76 14.54
N GLU A 160 6.51 -5.94 14.71
CA GLU A 160 5.92 -7.01 15.48
C GLU A 160 6.33 -8.37 14.92
N ALA A 161 6.79 -9.27 15.78
CA ALA A 161 7.01 -10.66 15.41
C ALA A 161 5.67 -11.33 15.06
N PRO A 162 5.59 -12.10 13.96
CA PRO A 162 4.39 -12.87 13.66
C PRO A 162 4.01 -13.79 14.80
N ILE A 163 2.71 -13.88 15.12
CA ILE A 163 2.23 -14.83 16.12
C ILE A 163 2.49 -16.24 15.60
N ALA A 164 2.91 -17.14 16.48
CA ALA A 164 2.97 -18.56 16.14
C ALA A 164 1.57 -19.03 15.74
N SER A 165 1.43 -19.59 14.53
CA SER A 165 0.18 -20.25 14.16
C SER A 165 -0.01 -21.44 15.12
N PRO A 166 -1.14 -21.55 15.84
CA PRO A 166 -1.46 -22.81 16.47
C PRO A 166 -1.47 -23.88 15.37
N GLU A 167 -0.99 -25.08 15.67
CA GLU A 167 -0.99 -26.20 14.72
C GLU A 167 -2.40 -26.35 14.12
N LEU A 168 -2.57 -25.90 12.89
CA LEU A 168 -3.82 -26.09 12.16
C LEU A 168 -3.91 -27.58 11.83
N PRO A 169 -5.07 -28.23 12.10
CA PRO A 169 -5.25 -29.63 11.79
C PRO A 169 -4.97 -29.89 10.31
N ALA A 170 -4.46 -31.04 9.97
CA ALA A 170 -3.93 -31.56 8.70
C ALA A 170 -4.75 -31.28 7.39
N ARG A 171 -5.72 -30.39 7.39
CA ARG A 171 -6.53 -29.97 6.23
C ARG A 171 -5.86 -28.86 5.40
N ALA A 172 -4.68 -28.39 5.80
CA ALA A 172 -3.94 -27.30 5.18
C ALA A 172 -3.11 -27.71 3.94
N GLU A 173 -3.20 -28.94 3.48
CA GLU A 173 -2.36 -29.46 2.37
C GLU A 173 -2.71 -28.91 0.97
N ARG A 174 -3.73 -28.04 0.82
CA ARG A 174 -4.19 -27.61 -0.51
C ARG A 174 -3.37 -26.50 -1.17
N ASN A 175 -2.42 -25.86 -0.47
CA ASN A 175 -1.61 -24.76 -1.01
C ASN A 175 -0.09 -25.05 -0.86
N GLY A 176 0.39 -26.18 -1.35
CA GLY A 176 1.84 -26.46 -1.39
C GLY A 176 2.49 -26.54 -0.02
N GLY A 177 1.79 -27.04 1.02
CA GLY A 177 2.34 -27.33 2.34
C GLY A 177 2.64 -26.12 3.22
N ARG A 178 2.23 -24.90 2.85
CA ARG A 178 2.33 -23.72 3.73
C ARG A 178 1.02 -23.51 4.48
N PRO A 179 1.07 -23.34 5.82
CA PRO A 179 -0.14 -23.04 6.57
C PRO A 179 -0.72 -21.70 6.07
N PRO A 180 -2.07 -21.57 5.99
CA PRO A 180 -2.70 -20.32 5.60
C PRO A 180 -2.33 -19.24 6.61
N LEU A 181 -1.84 -18.09 6.10
CA LEU A 181 -1.54 -16.92 6.93
C LEU A 181 -2.84 -16.24 7.32
N GLY A 182 -3.17 -16.27 8.60
CA GLY A 182 -4.31 -15.56 9.14
C GLY A 182 -4.10 -14.04 9.15
N THR A 183 -5.19 -13.30 8.95
CA THR A 183 -5.21 -11.85 9.14
C THR A 183 -6.40 -11.47 10.01
N THR A 184 -6.23 -10.46 10.85
CA THR A 184 -7.32 -9.89 11.65
C THR A 184 -8.24 -9.04 10.76
N SER A 185 -9.46 -8.82 11.22
CA SER A 185 -10.44 -8.00 10.50
C SER A 185 -10.10 -6.50 10.46
N TYR A 186 -9.26 -6.04 11.36
CA TYR A 186 -8.95 -4.62 11.54
C TYR A 186 -7.57 -4.20 11.01
N LEU A 187 -6.55 -5.07 11.07
CA LEU A 187 -5.18 -4.65 10.73
C LEU A 187 -5.02 -4.24 9.25
N PRO A 188 -5.43 -5.07 8.27
CA PRO A 188 -5.33 -4.66 6.85
C PRO A 188 -6.14 -3.40 6.51
N PRO A 189 -7.39 -3.22 7.01
CA PRO A 189 -8.11 -1.96 6.84
C PRO A 189 -7.37 -0.75 7.42
N ILE A 190 -6.79 -0.86 8.62
CA ILE A 190 -6.01 0.22 9.24
C ILE A 190 -4.78 0.53 8.38
N MET A 191 -4.05 -0.48 7.90
CA MET A 191 -2.93 -0.28 6.97
C MET A 191 -3.37 0.49 5.72
N GLY A 192 -4.50 0.14 5.12
CA GLY A 192 -5.06 0.85 3.97
C GLY A 192 -5.41 2.31 4.27
N GLN A 193 -6.00 2.59 5.45
CA GLN A 193 -6.29 3.95 5.89
C GLN A 193 -5.01 4.76 6.14
N MET A 194 -3.99 4.17 6.74
CA MET A 194 -2.70 4.81 6.96
C MET A 194 -2.00 5.15 5.64
N LEU A 195 -1.96 4.22 4.68
CA LEU A 195 -1.40 4.46 3.34
C LEU A 195 -2.13 5.60 2.64
N ALA A 196 -3.46 5.60 2.65
CA ALA A 196 -4.25 6.66 2.05
C ALA A 196 -3.98 8.02 2.72
N GLY A 197 -3.92 8.07 4.05
CA GLY A 197 -3.61 9.29 4.78
C GLY A 197 -2.18 9.80 4.51
N PHE A 198 -1.22 8.89 4.36
CA PHE A 198 0.15 9.24 3.97
C PHE A 198 0.19 9.89 2.59
N VAL A 199 -0.45 9.26 1.60
CA VAL A 199 -0.49 9.76 0.21
C VAL A 199 -1.22 11.11 0.13
N LEU A 200 -2.37 11.26 0.79
CA LEU A 200 -3.13 12.52 0.80
C LEU A 200 -2.29 13.68 1.35
N ARG A 201 -1.55 13.47 2.45
CA ARG A 201 -0.67 14.52 3.00
C ARG A 201 0.47 14.89 2.05
N ARG A 202 1.04 13.91 1.35
CA ARG A 202 2.10 14.13 0.36
C ARG A 202 1.60 14.92 -0.83
N ILE A 203 0.46 14.53 -1.42
CA ILE A 203 -0.14 15.24 -2.56
C ILE A 203 -0.55 16.67 -2.16
N ALA A 204 -1.05 16.86 -0.94
CA ALA A 204 -1.44 18.17 -0.42
C ALA A 204 -0.25 19.04 0.05
N GLY A 205 0.99 18.56 0.04
CA GLY A 205 2.17 19.30 0.49
C GLY A 205 2.18 19.64 2.00
N VAL A 206 1.33 19.01 2.80
CA VAL A 206 1.15 19.35 4.23
C VAL A 206 2.41 19.07 5.05
N GLU A 207 3.16 18.02 4.74
CA GLU A 207 4.37 17.65 5.50
C GLU A 207 5.52 18.65 5.31
N ASP A 208 5.62 19.25 4.13
CA ASP A 208 6.64 20.26 3.84
C ASP A 208 6.36 21.55 4.62
N THR A 209 5.09 21.91 4.76
CA THR A 209 4.65 23.06 5.55
C THR A 209 4.95 22.88 7.04
N LEU A 210 4.73 21.69 7.59
CA LEU A 210 4.99 21.39 9.00
C LEU A 210 6.50 21.37 9.30
N ARG A 211 7.32 20.86 8.38
CA ARG A 211 8.79 20.87 8.51
C ARG A 211 9.35 22.29 8.44
N ALA A 212 8.83 23.14 7.56
CA ALA A 212 9.21 24.54 7.45
C ALA A 212 8.83 25.33 8.73
N GLY A 213 7.63 25.11 9.29
CA GLY A 213 7.18 25.72 10.53
C GLY A 213 7.98 25.29 11.76
N ALA A 214 8.39 24.02 11.85
CA ALA A 214 9.25 23.53 12.94
C ALA A 214 10.67 24.10 12.88
N ALA A 215 11.21 24.33 11.69
CA ALA A 215 12.53 24.97 11.52
C ALA A 215 12.51 26.47 11.88
N GLY A 216 11.36 27.15 11.73
CA GLY A 216 11.17 28.56 12.10
C GLY A 216 11.02 28.79 13.61
N CYS A 217 10.40 27.86 14.33
CA CYS A 217 10.15 28.00 15.78
C CYS A 217 11.42 27.83 16.65
N GLY A 218 12.51 27.30 16.11
CA GLY A 218 13.78 27.09 16.85
C GLY A 218 14.75 28.27 16.91
N ARG A 219 14.45 29.42 16.31
CA ARG A 219 15.40 30.56 16.19
C ARG A 219 15.05 31.80 17.01
N GLU A 220 13.95 31.84 17.74
CA GLU A 220 13.54 33.08 18.43
C GLU A 220 13.81 33.14 19.95
N ASN A 221 14.54 32.19 20.56
CA ASN A 221 14.78 32.23 22.00
C ASN A 221 16.24 32.05 22.41
N MET A 222 17.18 32.81 21.80
CA MET A 222 18.51 33.04 22.37
C MET A 222 19.01 34.45 22.04
N GLY A 223 18.38 35.45 22.63
CA GLY A 223 18.84 36.83 22.49
C GLY A 223 18.11 37.75 23.44
N GLY A 224 18.62 37.88 24.69
CA GLY A 224 18.11 38.88 25.60
C GLY A 224 18.42 38.60 27.08
N GLY A 225 19.60 38.96 27.50
CA GLY A 225 19.94 38.92 28.92
C GLY A 225 21.39 39.38 29.17
N ALA A 226 21.60 40.66 29.04
CA ALA A 226 22.73 41.33 29.71
C ALA A 226 22.25 41.94 31.01
#